data_70f79150a7626f1512f36b64f8e8ec3f
#
_entry.id   70f79150a7626f1512f36b64f8e8ec3f
#
_cell.length_a   1.000
_cell.length_b   1.000
_cell.length_c   1.000
_cell.angle_alpha   90.00
_cell.angle_beta   90.00
_cell.angle_gamma   90.00
#
_symmetry.space_group_name_H-M   'P 1'
#
loop_
_entity.id
_entity.type
_entity.pdbx_description
1 polymer ?
#
loop_
_entity_poly.entity_id
_entity_poly.type
_entity_poly.pdbx_seq_one_letter_code
_entity_poly.pdbx_strand_id
1 'polypeptide(L)'
;LLLGAELAVKRKLGNNRLGTMSNIKLIVGLANPGAQYERTRHNAGAWYVEELARVCGATLTLDSKYFGMTARATLHGKDVRLLIPTTFMNLSGKSVGALANFFRIAPEEILVAHDELDMAPGVAKFKLGGGHGGHNGLKDIIAKLGNDKGFYRLRIGIGHPGDKSLVSNYVLSKASPTDQELVNAAVDEAVRSTEVLFNQDMAKAMHRLHSFKA
;
A
#
# COMPACT_ATOMS: atom_id res chain seq x y z
N LEU A 1 28.86 28.40 6.87
CA LEU A 1 28.79 26.96 7.25
C LEU A 1 27.62 26.64 8.21
N LEU A 2 27.15 27.60 9.03
CA LEU A 2 26.04 27.40 9.96
C LEU A 2 24.64 27.46 9.30
N LEU A 3 24.47 28.22 8.24
CA LEU A 3 23.17 28.34 7.54
C LEU A 3 22.76 27.06 6.77
N GLY A 4 23.71 26.27 6.31
CA GLY A 4 23.44 25.03 5.57
C GLY A 4 22.93 23.90 6.45
N ALA A 5 23.41 23.84 7.69
CA ALA A 5 23.00 22.82 8.66
C ALA A 5 21.58 23.08 9.22
N GLU A 6 21.22 24.35 9.43
CA GLU A 6 19.87 24.71 9.87
C GLU A 6 18.80 24.48 8.80
N LEU A 7 19.13 24.70 7.52
CA LEU A 7 18.22 24.37 6.41
C LEU A 7 18.02 22.85 6.25
N ALA A 8 19.06 22.05 6.45
CA ALA A 8 18.98 20.59 6.38
C ALA A 8 18.17 20.02 7.56
N VAL A 9 18.31 20.60 8.76
CA VAL A 9 17.53 20.21 9.94
C VAL A 9 16.06 20.64 9.78
N LYS A 10 15.79 21.83 9.25
CA LYS A 10 14.42 22.29 8.96
C LYS A 10 13.75 21.43 7.85
N ARG A 11 14.49 20.96 6.85
CA ARG A 11 13.95 20.02 5.85
C ARG A 11 13.63 18.64 6.45
N LYS A 12 14.44 18.13 7.39
CA LYS A 12 14.17 16.87 8.08
C LYS A 12 13.04 16.96 9.11
N LEU A 13 12.82 18.10 9.72
CA LEU A 13 11.76 18.33 10.72
C LEU A 13 10.44 18.84 10.11
N GLY A 14 10.47 19.34 8.88
CA GLY A 14 9.30 19.96 8.23
C GLY A 14 8.31 19.00 7.59
N ASN A 15 8.70 17.74 7.31
CA ASN A 15 7.88 16.81 6.52
C ASN A 15 7.23 15.66 7.30
N ASN A 16 7.28 15.66 8.62
CA ASN A 16 6.77 14.54 9.45
C ASN A 16 5.57 14.91 10.33
N ARG A 17 4.74 15.84 9.89
CA ARG A 17 3.48 16.11 10.57
C ARG A 17 2.36 15.35 9.87
N LEU A 18 1.78 14.37 10.56
CA LEU A 18 0.58 13.63 10.12
C LEU A 18 -0.60 14.54 9.73
N GLY A 19 -0.56 15.82 10.09
CA GLY A 19 -1.57 16.83 9.76
C GLY A 19 -1.26 17.69 8.54
N THR A 20 -0.19 17.40 7.76
CA THR A 20 0.09 18.11 6.50
C THR A 20 -0.58 17.41 5.33
N MET A 21 -0.90 18.16 4.25
CA MET A 21 -1.43 17.57 3.02
C MET A 21 -0.52 16.44 2.51
N SER A 22 -1.15 15.39 1.99
CA SER A 22 -0.44 14.23 1.49
C SER A 22 0.56 14.57 0.38
N ASN A 23 1.75 13.99 0.48
CA ASN A 23 2.76 13.99 -0.58
C ASN A 23 2.92 12.60 -1.24
N ILE A 24 1.92 11.73 -1.13
CA ILE A 24 1.94 10.41 -1.77
C ILE A 24 1.88 10.59 -3.28
N LYS A 25 2.86 10.01 -3.97
CA LYS A 25 3.00 10.04 -5.44
C LYS A 25 2.84 8.66 -6.07
N LEU A 26 2.95 7.60 -5.27
CA LEU A 26 2.84 6.21 -5.71
C LEU A 26 2.01 5.41 -4.71
N ILE A 27 0.99 4.73 -5.20
CA ILE A 27 0.19 3.76 -4.44
C ILE A 27 0.39 2.39 -5.06
N VAL A 28 0.86 1.44 -4.25
CA VAL A 28 1.18 0.07 -4.64
C VAL A 28 0.20 -0.90 -3.99
N GLY A 29 -0.30 -1.85 -4.75
CA GLY A 29 -1.06 -3.00 -4.22
C GLY A 29 -0.30 -4.29 -4.48
N LEU A 30 0.09 -5.01 -3.42
CA LEU A 30 0.88 -6.22 -3.53
C LEU A 30 0.02 -7.42 -3.95
N ALA A 31 0.57 -8.23 -4.86
CA ALA A 31 -0.08 -9.38 -5.43
C ALA A 31 0.91 -10.40 -6.00
N ASN A 32 0.48 -11.66 -6.08
CA ASN A 32 1.08 -12.64 -6.97
C ASN A 32 0.36 -12.63 -8.34
N PRO A 33 1.08 -12.79 -9.46
CA PRO A 33 0.49 -12.81 -10.78
C PRO A 33 -0.18 -14.17 -11.08
N GLY A 34 -1.17 -14.15 -11.94
CA GLY A 34 -1.85 -15.31 -12.45
C GLY A 34 -3.25 -15.52 -11.89
N ALA A 35 -4.14 -16.08 -12.70
CA ALA A 35 -5.56 -16.28 -12.37
C ALA A 35 -5.76 -17.14 -11.09
N GLN A 36 -4.85 -18.06 -10.82
CA GLN A 36 -4.90 -18.91 -9.63
C GLN A 36 -4.70 -18.14 -8.31
N TYR A 37 -4.11 -16.95 -8.37
CA TYR A 37 -3.82 -16.12 -7.18
C TYR A 37 -4.76 -14.94 -7.00
N GLU A 38 -5.53 -14.56 -8.02
CA GLU A 38 -6.34 -13.33 -8.04
C GLU A 38 -7.25 -13.17 -6.82
N ARG A 39 -7.82 -14.27 -6.34
CA ARG A 39 -8.77 -14.28 -5.22
C ARG A 39 -8.18 -14.77 -3.91
N THR A 40 -6.87 -14.99 -3.86
CA THR A 40 -6.21 -15.39 -2.62
C THR A 40 -5.99 -14.20 -1.70
N ARG A 41 -5.95 -14.45 -0.40
CA ARG A 41 -5.76 -13.42 0.64
C ARG A 41 -4.51 -12.57 0.40
N HIS A 42 -3.46 -13.18 -0.15
CA HIS A 42 -2.20 -12.48 -0.39
C HIS A 42 -2.31 -11.35 -1.43
N ASN A 43 -3.36 -11.36 -2.23
CA ASN A 43 -3.65 -10.35 -3.23
C ASN A 43 -4.57 -9.22 -2.74
N ALA A 44 -4.86 -9.15 -1.45
CA ALA A 44 -5.74 -8.10 -0.90
C ALA A 44 -5.24 -6.68 -1.20
N GLY A 45 -3.93 -6.46 -1.25
CA GLY A 45 -3.36 -5.16 -1.66
C GLY A 45 -3.77 -4.76 -3.08
N ALA A 46 -3.75 -5.71 -4.01
CA ALA A 46 -4.20 -5.48 -5.38
C ALA A 46 -5.70 -5.15 -5.44
N TRP A 47 -6.53 -5.78 -4.64
CA TRP A 47 -7.97 -5.47 -4.61
C TRP A 47 -8.22 -4.00 -4.28
N TYR A 48 -7.47 -3.45 -3.34
CA TYR A 48 -7.55 -2.04 -3.00
C TYR A 48 -7.16 -1.12 -4.16
N VAL A 49 -6.05 -1.39 -4.83
CA VAL A 49 -5.58 -0.57 -5.97
C VAL A 49 -6.53 -0.69 -7.16
N GLU A 50 -7.07 -1.87 -7.45
CA GLU A 50 -8.07 -2.09 -8.50
C GLU A 50 -9.34 -1.27 -8.22
N GLU A 51 -9.85 -1.30 -6.99
CA GLU A 51 -11.03 -0.52 -6.60
C GLU A 51 -10.77 0.99 -6.62
N LEU A 52 -9.60 1.42 -6.15
CA LEU A 52 -9.19 2.82 -6.24
C LEU A 52 -9.13 3.30 -7.69
N ALA A 53 -8.53 2.50 -8.58
CA ALA A 53 -8.47 2.80 -10.01
C ALA A 53 -9.87 2.93 -10.62
N ARG A 54 -10.77 2.01 -10.29
CA ARG A 54 -12.18 2.03 -10.75
C ARG A 54 -12.88 3.32 -10.33
N VAL A 55 -12.76 3.70 -9.05
CA VAL A 55 -13.40 4.90 -8.50
C VAL A 55 -12.83 6.18 -9.14
N CYS A 56 -11.52 6.21 -9.41
CA CYS A 56 -10.86 7.35 -10.03
C CYS A 56 -11.00 7.41 -11.57
N GLY A 57 -11.61 6.40 -12.19
CA GLY A 57 -11.68 6.29 -13.64
C GLY A 57 -10.33 6.06 -14.32
N ALA A 58 -9.35 5.51 -13.59
CA ALA A 58 -8.03 5.17 -14.11
C ALA A 58 -8.02 3.73 -14.62
N THR A 59 -7.35 3.49 -15.75
CA THR A 59 -7.22 2.16 -16.34
C THR A 59 -5.83 1.59 -16.08
N LEU A 60 -5.78 0.46 -15.36
CA LEU A 60 -4.54 -0.29 -15.15
C LEU A 60 -4.16 -1.05 -16.42
N THR A 61 -2.94 -0.83 -16.91
CA THR A 61 -2.40 -1.50 -18.10
C THR A 61 -1.02 -2.09 -17.78
N LEU A 62 -0.70 -3.22 -18.42
CA LEU A 62 0.60 -3.86 -18.25
C LEU A 62 1.72 -2.94 -18.75
N ASP A 63 2.70 -2.69 -17.90
CA ASP A 63 3.89 -1.93 -18.22
C ASP A 63 5.13 -2.75 -17.85
N SER A 64 5.71 -3.40 -18.86
CA SER A 64 6.89 -4.27 -18.67
C SER A 64 8.12 -3.51 -18.16
N LYS A 65 8.20 -2.21 -18.39
CA LYS A 65 9.28 -1.35 -17.90
C LYS A 65 9.36 -1.32 -16.37
N TYR A 66 8.21 -1.43 -15.71
CA TYR A 66 8.11 -1.42 -14.24
C TYR A 66 7.65 -2.76 -13.67
N PHE A 67 7.63 -3.82 -14.48
CA PHE A 67 7.24 -5.17 -14.03
C PHE A 67 5.89 -5.20 -13.31
N GLY A 68 4.91 -4.47 -13.85
CA GLY A 68 3.61 -4.35 -13.19
C GLY A 68 2.52 -3.76 -14.05
N MET A 69 1.31 -3.81 -13.52
CA MET A 69 0.17 -3.05 -14.01
C MET A 69 0.25 -1.63 -13.47
N THR A 70 0.15 -0.63 -14.32
CA THR A 70 0.26 0.77 -13.93
C THR A 70 -0.91 1.58 -14.42
N ALA A 71 -1.22 2.64 -13.69
CA ALA A 71 -2.15 3.68 -14.09
C ALA A 71 -1.67 5.03 -13.56
N ARG A 72 -2.10 6.08 -14.21
CA ARG A 72 -1.95 7.44 -13.71
C ARG A 72 -3.33 7.94 -13.30
N ALA A 73 -3.46 8.37 -12.07
CA ALA A 73 -4.70 8.90 -11.52
C ALA A 73 -4.52 10.35 -11.07
N THR A 74 -5.61 11.09 -11.09
CA THR A 74 -5.68 12.42 -10.49
C THR A 74 -6.64 12.36 -9.31
N LEU A 75 -6.11 12.61 -8.11
CA LEU A 75 -6.87 12.63 -6.86
C LEU A 75 -6.85 14.03 -6.28
N HIS A 76 -8.00 14.71 -6.28
CA HIS A 76 -8.11 16.10 -5.80
C HIS A 76 -7.03 17.02 -6.37
N GLY A 77 -6.83 16.95 -7.71
CA GLY A 77 -5.86 17.77 -8.43
C GLY A 77 -4.41 17.31 -8.33
N LYS A 78 -4.12 16.22 -7.64
CA LYS A 78 -2.78 15.66 -7.49
C LYS A 78 -2.55 14.45 -8.39
N ASP A 79 -1.41 14.42 -9.07
CA ASP A 79 -0.97 13.27 -9.84
C ASP A 79 -0.49 12.15 -8.92
N VAL A 80 -1.03 10.98 -9.10
CA VAL A 80 -0.66 9.77 -8.36
C VAL A 80 -0.51 8.61 -9.34
N ARG A 81 0.56 7.85 -9.20
CA ARG A 81 0.74 6.61 -9.94
C ARG A 81 0.23 5.44 -9.14
N LEU A 82 -0.47 4.53 -9.82
CA LEU A 82 -0.94 3.27 -9.25
C LEU A 82 -0.10 2.14 -9.83
N LEU A 83 0.27 1.18 -9.00
CA LEU A 83 1.09 0.03 -9.39
C LEU A 83 0.60 -1.24 -8.71
N ILE A 84 0.38 -2.27 -9.52
CA ILE A 84 0.26 -3.66 -9.03
C ILE A 84 1.42 -4.44 -9.63
N PRO A 85 2.43 -4.84 -8.83
CA PRO A 85 3.51 -5.68 -9.34
C PRO A 85 2.99 -6.95 -9.99
N THR A 86 3.58 -7.35 -11.13
CA THR A 86 3.29 -8.63 -11.80
C THR A 86 4.44 -9.63 -11.63
N THR A 87 5.36 -9.32 -10.73
CA THR A 87 6.35 -10.26 -10.19
C THR A 87 5.69 -11.18 -9.18
N PHE A 88 6.30 -12.30 -8.84
CA PHE A 88 5.90 -13.00 -7.62
C PHE A 88 6.12 -12.13 -6.39
N MET A 89 5.38 -12.41 -5.32
CA MET A 89 5.35 -11.57 -4.12
C MET A 89 6.75 -11.26 -3.56
N ASN A 90 7.62 -12.25 -3.48
CA ASN A 90 8.99 -12.09 -2.97
C ASN A 90 9.91 -11.23 -3.85
N LEU A 91 9.46 -10.80 -5.02
CA LEU A 91 10.17 -9.91 -5.94
C LEU A 91 9.44 -8.56 -6.14
N SER A 92 8.50 -8.24 -5.27
CA SER A 92 7.71 -6.99 -5.35
C SER A 92 8.58 -5.74 -5.39
N GLY A 93 9.71 -5.75 -4.72
CA GLY A 93 10.66 -4.63 -4.71
C GLY A 93 11.30 -4.34 -6.05
N LYS A 94 11.41 -5.33 -6.94
CA LYS A 94 11.88 -5.12 -8.31
C LYS A 94 10.98 -4.15 -9.07
N SER A 95 9.67 -4.33 -8.94
CA SER A 95 8.68 -3.46 -9.57
C SER A 95 8.64 -2.08 -8.92
N VAL A 96 8.45 -2.04 -7.61
CA VAL A 96 8.38 -0.78 -6.85
C VAL A 96 9.67 0.03 -7.01
N GLY A 97 10.83 -0.61 -6.90
CA GLY A 97 12.13 0.03 -7.05
C GLY A 97 12.33 0.61 -8.45
N ALA A 98 11.95 -0.12 -9.50
CA ALA A 98 12.09 0.35 -10.88
C ALA A 98 11.25 1.62 -11.13
N LEU A 99 10.00 1.64 -10.70
CA LEU A 99 9.12 2.80 -10.88
C LEU A 99 9.55 3.97 -10.01
N ALA A 100 9.81 3.74 -8.73
CA ALA A 100 10.22 4.79 -7.82
C ALA A 100 11.54 5.46 -8.25
N ASN A 101 12.52 4.66 -8.69
CA ASN A 101 13.79 5.19 -9.19
C ASN A 101 13.62 6.02 -10.46
N PHE A 102 12.83 5.54 -11.43
CA PHE A 102 12.61 6.26 -12.68
C PHE A 102 11.95 7.63 -12.46
N PHE A 103 10.94 7.72 -11.62
CA PHE A 103 10.21 8.96 -11.31
C PHE A 103 10.78 9.72 -10.12
N ARG A 104 11.88 9.26 -9.53
CA ARG A 104 12.53 9.88 -8.36
C ARG A 104 11.56 10.06 -7.19
N ILE A 105 10.79 9.01 -6.90
CA ILE A 105 9.84 8.97 -5.81
C ILE A 105 10.56 8.48 -4.56
N ALA A 106 10.53 9.27 -3.50
CA ALA A 106 11.15 8.90 -2.22
C ALA A 106 10.25 7.92 -1.44
N PRO A 107 10.81 7.10 -0.52
CA PRO A 107 10.01 6.16 0.28
C PRO A 107 8.81 6.81 1.00
N GLU A 108 8.99 7.98 1.59
CA GLU A 108 7.92 8.73 2.27
C GLU A 108 6.78 9.21 1.35
N GLU A 109 6.97 9.11 0.03
CA GLU A 109 5.98 9.44 -0.99
C GLU A 109 5.24 8.21 -1.51
N ILE A 110 5.47 7.03 -0.91
CA ILE A 110 4.90 5.74 -1.32
C ILE A 110 3.93 5.22 -0.26
N LEU A 111 2.76 4.77 -0.72
CA LEU A 111 1.82 3.98 0.06
C LEU A 111 1.75 2.57 -0.50
N VAL A 112 2.01 1.57 0.33
CA VAL A 112 1.96 0.15 -0.03
C VAL A 112 0.79 -0.53 0.69
N ALA A 113 -0.17 -1.03 -0.08
CA ALA A 113 -1.28 -1.84 0.42
C ALA A 113 -0.91 -3.32 0.40
N HIS A 114 -1.17 -4.01 1.49
CA HIS A 114 -0.85 -5.41 1.67
C HIS A 114 -1.80 -6.12 2.64
N ASP A 115 -1.85 -7.44 2.54
CA ASP A 115 -2.56 -8.28 3.49
C ASP A 115 -1.84 -8.31 4.86
N GLU A 116 -2.62 -8.35 5.93
CA GLU A 116 -2.13 -8.31 7.30
C GLU A 116 -2.75 -9.43 8.14
N LEU A 117 -1.89 -10.35 8.63
CA LEU A 117 -2.29 -11.47 9.47
C LEU A 117 -2.74 -11.05 10.88
N ASP A 118 -2.19 -9.97 11.40
CA ASP A 118 -2.39 -9.52 12.79
C ASP A 118 -3.66 -8.71 12.99
N MET A 119 -4.48 -8.59 11.95
CA MET A 119 -5.74 -7.86 11.98
C MET A 119 -6.88 -8.74 11.43
N ALA A 120 -8.04 -8.62 12.05
CA ALA A 120 -9.23 -9.35 11.63
C ALA A 120 -9.73 -8.89 10.24
N PRO A 121 -10.40 -9.78 9.47
CA PRO A 121 -11.17 -9.36 8.32
C PRO A 121 -12.18 -8.27 8.68
N GLY A 122 -12.26 -7.22 7.87
CA GLY A 122 -13.11 -6.06 8.14
C GLY A 122 -12.37 -4.88 8.79
N VAL A 123 -11.10 -5.07 9.16
CA VAL A 123 -10.24 -4.02 9.72
C VAL A 123 -9.16 -3.66 8.71
N ALA A 124 -9.00 -2.37 8.46
CA ALA A 124 -7.86 -1.83 7.70
C ALA A 124 -7.30 -0.62 8.42
N LYS A 125 -5.98 -0.41 8.32
CA LYS A 125 -5.31 0.72 8.97
C LYS A 125 -4.16 1.25 8.14
N PHE A 126 -4.01 2.56 8.12
CA PHE A 126 -2.79 3.21 7.66
C PHE A 126 -1.71 3.18 8.74
N LYS A 127 -0.47 3.07 8.31
CA LYS A 127 0.71 3.12 9.17
C LYS A 127 1.88 3.77 8.44
N LEU A 128 2.63 4.63 9.13
CA LEU A 128 3.90 5.13 8.62
C LEU A 128 5.04 4.25 9.14
N GLY A 129 5.84 3.73 8.21
CA GLY A 129 7.05 2.98 8.54
C GLY A 129 6.78 1.62 9.21
N GLY A 130 7.81 1.07 9.77
CA GLY A 130 7.80 -0.23 10.44
C GLY A 130 8.52 -1.34 9.68
N GLY A 131 8.71 -2.49 10.32
CA GLY A 131 9.30 -3.68 9.72
C GLY A 131 8.38 -4.38 8.72
N HIS A 132 8.84 -5.49 8.17
CA HIS A 132 8.05 -6.28 7.20
C HIS A 132 7.09 -7.30 7.84
N GLY A 133 7.25 -7.59 9.14
CA GLY A 133 6.37 -8.52 9.85
C GLY A 133 6.32 -9.95 9.28
N GLY A 134 7.34 -10.37 8.53
CA GLY A 134 7.37 -11.65 7.81
C GLY A 134 6.67 -11.62 6.44
N HIS A 135 6.13 -10.51 6.01
CA HIS A 135 5.53 -10.36 4.68
C HIS A 135 6.63 -10.25 3.61
N ASN A 136 6.72 -11.24 2.72
CA ASN A 136 7.81 -11.34 1.74
C ASN A 136 7.83 -10.18 0.74
N GLY A 137 6.69 -9.65 0.37
CA GLY A 137 6.61 -8.48 -0.51
C GLY A 137 7.17 -7.22 0.14
N LEU A 138 6.82 -6.96 1.40
CA LEU A 138 7.37 -5.83 2.15
C LEU A 138 8.88 -5.98 2.40
N LYS A 139 9.32 -7.19 2.70
CA LYS A 139 10.75 -7.49 2.87
C LYS A 139 11.55 -7.12 1.64
N ASP A 140 11.08 -7.51 0.47
CA ASP A 140 11.78 -7.21 -0.80
C ASP A 140 11.73 -5.72 -1.15
N ILE A 141 10.61 -5.05 -0.92
CA ILE A 141 10.50 -3.59 -1.10
C ILE A 141 11.51 -2.85 -0.22
N ILE A 142 11.58 -3.18 1.06
CA ILE A 142 12.56 -2.58 1.98
C ILE A 142 13.98 -2.76 1.46
N ALA A 143 14.34 -3.97 1.04
CA ALA A 143 15.67 -4.26 0.49
C ALA A 143 15.97 -3.43 -0.77
N LYS A 144 15.00 -3.29 -1.68
CA LYS A 144 15.18 -2.57 -2.95
C LYS A 144 15.11 -1.05 -2.83
N LEU A 145 14.60 -0.54 -1.70
CA LEU A 145 14.62 0.89 -1.37
C LEU A 145 15.80 1.27 -0.45
N GLY A 146 16.90 0.53 -0.52
CA GLY A 146 18.11 0.81 0.27
C GLY A 146 17.95 0.57 1.76
N ASN A 147 17.17 -0.42 2.16
CA ASN A 147 16.78 -0.72 3.54
C ASN A 147 15.99 0.40 4.22
N ASP A 148 15.36 1.28 3.44
CA ASP A 148 14.48 2.31 3.95
C ASP A 148 13.09 1.72 4.23
N LYS A 149 12.64 1.89 5.47
CA LYS A 149 11.32 1.43 5.97
C LYS A 149 10.30 2.55 6.07
N GLY A 150 10.65 3.76 5.65
CA GLY A 150 9.91 4.99 5.88
C GLY A 150 8.74 5.24 4.93
N PHE A 151 8.25 4.23 4.24
CA PHE A 151 7.04 4.35 3.42
C PHE A 151 5.77 4.11 4.23
N TYR A 152 4.65 4.65 3.73
CA TYR A 152 3.33 4.40 4.31
C TYR A 152 2.81 3.03 3.91
N ARG A 153 1.97 2.46 4.77
CA ARG A 153 1.31 1.17 4.54
C ARG A 153 -0.18 1.30 4.76
N LEU A 154 -0.92 0.63 3.89
CA LEU A 154 -2.30 0.26 4.15
C LEU A 154 -2.32 -1.22 4.50
N ARG A 155 -2.59 -1.51 5.76
CA ARG A 155 -2.69 -2.86 6.30
C ARG A 155 -4.12 -3.33 6.19
N ILE A 156 -4.36 -4.38 5.40
CA ILE A 156 -5.69 -4.95 5.16
C ILE A 156 -5.79 -6.27 5.92
N GLY A 157 -6.59 -6.29 6.96
CA GLY A 157 -6.76 -7.46 7.83
C GLY A 157 -7.33 -8.66 7.08
N ILE A 158 -6.69 -9.81 7.23
CA ILE A 158 -7.12 -11.09 6.67
C ILE A 158 -7.30 -12.18 7.72
N GLY A 159 -6.96 -11.88 8.99
CA GLY A 159 -6.93 -12.86 10.07
C GLY A 159 -5.69 -13.75 10.03
N HIS A 160 -5.54 -14.58 11.05
CA HIS A 160 -4.41 -15.47 11.24
C HIS A 160 -4.92 -16.94 11.37
N PRO A 161 -4.24 -17.92 10.78
CA PRO A 161 -4.67 -19.32 10.85
C PRO A 161 -4.43 -20.00 12.21
N GLY A 162 -3.80 -19.31 13.16
CA GLY A 162 -3.53 -19.81 14.53
C GLY A 162 -2.13 -20.37 14.73
N ASP A 163 -1.51 -20.91 13.70
CA ASP A 163 -0.16 -21.47 13.75
C ASP A 163 0.71 -20.92 12.61
N LYS A 164 1.97 -20.61 12.92
CA LYS A 164 2.92 -20.07 11.95
C LYS A 164 3.16 -21.02 10.77
N SER A 165 3.12 -22.32 10.99
CA SER A 165 3.30 -23.33 9.93
C SER A 165 2.18 -23.31 8.88
N LEU A 166 1.01 -22.76 9.21
CA LEU A 166 -0.14 -22.69 8.33
C LEU A 166 -0.19 -21.41 7.48
N VAL A 167 0.65 -20.42 7.78
CA VAL A 167 0.58 -19.07 7.19
C VAL A 167 0.75 -19.10 5.66
N SER A 168 1.73 -19.83 5.15
CA SER A 168 2.01 -19.88 3.71
C SER A 168 0.80 -20.37 2.90
N ASN A 169 0.17 -21.46 3.31
CA ASN A 169 -1.03 -21.99 2.66
C ASN A 169 -2.25 -21.08 2.88
N TYR A 170 -2.36 -20.48 4.06
CA TYR A 170 -3.47 -19.59 4.38
C TYR A 170 -3.51 -18.34 3.49
N VAL A 171 -2.39 -17.65 3.32
CA VAL A 171 -2.34 -16.46 2.47
C VAL A 171 -2.53 -16.77 0.99
N LEU A 172 -2.16 -17.98 0.55
CA LEU A 172 -2.34 -18.44 -0.82
C LEU A 172 -3.70 -19.16 -1.05
N SER A 173 -4.61 -19.05 -0.11
CA SER A 173 -5.97 -19.58 -0.23
C SER A 173 -7.01 -18.46 -0.21
N LYS A 174 -8.21 -18.79 -0.71
CA LYS A 174 -9.35 -17.89 -0.70
C LYS A 174 -9.93 -17.74 0.70
N ALA A 175 -10.41 -16.55 1.03
CA ALA A 175 -11.20 -16.33 2.24
C ALA A 175 -12.56 -17.04 2.15
N SER A 176 -13.17 -17.33 3.31
CA SER A 176 -14.57 -17.71 3.36
C SER A 176 -15.46 -16.60 2.78
N PRO A 177 -16.67 -16.89 2.30
CA PRO A 177 -17.58 -15.84 1.81
C PRO A 177 -17.81 -14.73 2.84
N THR A 178 -17.97 -15.08 4.11
CA THR A 178 -18.16 -14.09 5.19
C THR A 178 -16.93 -13.21 5.38
N ASP A 179 -15.74 -13.80 5.43
CA ASP A 179 -14.50 -13.04 5.57
C ASP A 179 -14.24 -12.17 4.34
N GLN A 180 -14.54 -12.68 3.14
CA GLN A 180 -14.37 -11.92 1.90
C GLN A 180 -15.27 -10.67 1.88
N GLU A 181 -16.51 -10.76 2.35
CA GLU A 181 -17.41 -9.61 2.47
C GLU A 181 -16.85 -8.56 3.44
N LEU A 182 -16.30 -9.01 4.58
CA LEU A 182 -15.67 -8.11 5.55
C LEU A 182 -14.43 -7.42 4.97
N VAL A 183 -13.58 -8.17 4.29
CA VAL A 183 -12.39 -7.60 3.63
C VAL A 183 -12.81 -6.59 2.55
N ASN A 184 -13.81 -6.91 1.73
CA ASN A 184 -14.31 -6.00 0.70
C ASN A 184 -14.85 -4.70 1.31
N ALA A 185 -15.58 -4.77 2.43
CA ALA A 185 -16.08 -3.59 3.13
C ALA A 185 -14.93 -2.70 3.65
N ALA A 186 -13.87 -3.31 4.20
CA ALA A 186 -12.69 -2.59 4.65
C ALA A 186 -11.91 -1.96 3.47
N VAL A 187 -11.81 -2.65 2.36
CA VAL A 187 -11.20 -2.12 1.13
C VAL A 187 -11.98 -0.91 0.60
N ASP A 188 -13.29 -0.99 0.54
CA ASP A 188 -14.15 0.13 0.11
C ASP A 188 -13.98 1.35 1.01
N GLU A 189 -13.91 1.14 2.32
CA GLU A 189 -13.68 2.23 3.27
C GLU A 189 -12.25 2.78 3.17
N ALA A 190 -11.27 1.93 2.89
CA ALA A 190 -9.90 2.37 2.64
C ALA A 190 -9.82 3.27 1.39
N VAL A 191 -10.57 2.97 0.34
CA VAL A 191 -10.66 3.82 -0.87
C VAL A 191 -11.25 5.18 -0.52
N ARG A 192 -12.36 5.23 0.24
CA ARG A 192 -12.96 6.50 0.71
C ARG A 192 -11.99 7.29 1.59
N SER A 193 -11.27 6.62 2.46
CA SER A 193 -10.26 7.23 3.33
C SER A 193 -9.06 7.75 2.54
N THR A 194 -8.73 7.14 1.41
CA THR A 194 -7.70 7.65 0.49
C THR A 194 -8.12 8.99 -0.12
N GLU A 195 -9.38 9.18 -0.45
CA GLU A 195 -9.88 10.48 -0.88
C GLU A 195 -9.70 11.55 0.20
N VAL A 196 -9.98 11.21 1.46
CA VAL A 196 -9.72 12.10 2.60
C VAL A 196 -8.23 12.43 2.72
N LEU A 197 -7.36 11.45 2.51
CA LEU A 197 -5.91 11.64 2.51
C LEU A 197 -5.48 12.72 1.50
N PHE A 198 -6.02 12.69 0.30
CA PHE A 198 -5.66 13.63 -0.77
C PHE A 198 -6.40 14.97 -0.69
N ASN A 199 -7.62 14.97 -0.18
CA ASN A 199 -8.43 16.19 0.00
C ASN A 199 -8.08 16.95 1.29
N GLN A 200 -7.62 16.26 2.30
CA GLN A 200 -7.31 16.81 3.62
C GLN A 200 -5.89 16.42 4.05
N ASP A 201 -5.75 15.39 4.92
CA ASP A 201 -4.47 14.93 5.42
C ASP A 201 -4.51 13.47 5.90
N MET A 202 -3.35 12.92 6.22
CA MET A 202 -3.22 11.55 6.71
C MET A 202 -3.86 11.35 8.08
N ALA A 203 -3.82 12.33 8.98
CA ALA A 203 -4.41 12.20 10.30
C ALA A 203 -5.94 12.02 10.22
N LYS A 204 -6.61 12.78 9.36
CA LYS A 204 -8.06 12.64 9.12
C LYS A 204 -8.41 11.37 8.39
N ALA A 205 -7.59 10.94 7.42
CA ALA A 205 -7.75 9.66 6.75
C ALA A 205 -7.62 8.49 7.74
N MET A 206 -6.62 8.52 8.60
CA MET A 206 -6.46 7.53 9.68
C MET A 206 -7.65 7.52 10.63
N HIS A 207 -8.09 8.68 11.09
CA HIS A 207 -9.23 8.78 11.99
C HIS A 207 -10.49 8.14 11.39
N ARG A 208 -10.78 8.42 10.13
CA ARG A 208 -11.90 7.83 9.42
C ARG A 208 -11.78 6.32 9.30
N LEU A 209 -10.65 5.83 8.78
CA LEU A 209 -10.46 4.40 8.53
C LEU A 209 -10.39 3.59 9.82
N HIS A 210 -9.69 4.09 10.85
CA HIS A 210 -9.51 3.37 12.11
C HIS A 210 -10.76 3.36 12.98
N SER A 211 -11.73 4.23 12.71
CA SER A 211 -13.05 4.25 13.37
C SER A 211 -14.08 3.36 12.67
N PHE A 212 -13.78 2.85 11.49
CA PHE A 212 -14.67 2.01 10.70
C PHE A 212 -14.83 0.62 11.33
N LYS A 213 -16.05 0.13 11.33
CA LYS A 213 -16.43 -1.24 11.72
C LYS A 213 -17.28 -1.84 10.61
N ALA A 214 -16.79 -2.90 10.03
CA ALA A 214 -17.50 -3.65 8.99
C ALA A 214 -18.68 -4.45 9.58
#